data_ce09cbae01747181231c8f05041f6cbc
#
_entry.id   ce09cbae01747181231c8f05041f6cbc
#
_cell.length_a   1.000
_cell.length_b   1.000
_cell.length_c   1.000
_cell.angle_alpha   90.00
_cell.angle_beta   90.00
_cell.angle_gamma   90.00
#
_symmetry.space_group_name_H-M   'P 1'
#
loop_
_entity.id
_entity.type
_entity.pdbx_description
1 polymer ?
#
loop_
_entity_poly.entity_id
_entity_poly.type
_entity_poly.pdbx_seq_one_letter_code
_entity_poly.pdbx_strand_id
1 'polypeptide(L)'
;MNVISAFVVNKTITVNDEFNALAIAYARAANMDNQMEGAIQKLNLAKSIARDAEAIGAEMVVARYLGIADFEPTLNTFKNSADVGSRIEVKHTSWRDGHLIVKPSDRDTDLAVLVVGESPNYTIIGWIPVSIAKTPKFKSDQSNSWWVSQINLRPMDSILKGVEWSR
;
A
#
# COMPACT_ATOMS: atom_id res chain seq x y z
N MET A 1 -11.67 -23.96 8.21
CA MET A 1 -11.70 -22.48 8.16
C MET A 1 -10.29 -21.97 8.44
N ASN A 2 -9.72 -21.26 7.49
CA ASN A 2 -8.37 -20.72 7.70
C ASN A 2 -8.47 -19.61 8.76
N VAL A 3 -7.75 -19.73 9.85
CA VAL A 3 -7.79 -18.79 10.99
C VAL A 3 -7.48 -17.33 10.54
N ILE A 4 -6.73 -17.19 9.45
CA ILE A 4 -6.38 -15.89 8.85
C ILE A 4 -7.64 -15.13 8.36
N SER A 5 -8.67 -15.84 7.88
CA SER A 5 -9.85 -15.19 7.30
C SER A 5 -10.72 -14.43 8.32
N ALA A 6 -10.59 -14.71 9.61
CA ALA A 6 -11.37 -14.04 10.66
C ALA A 6 -10.85 -12.64 11.02
N PHE A 7 -9.63 -12.28 10.60
CA PHE A 7 -8.98 -11.04 10.99
C PHE A 7 -8.73 -10.06 9.83
N VAL A 8 -9.14 -10.44 8.63
CA VAL A 8 -8.98 -9.59 7.44
C VAL A 8 -10.18 -8.67 7.26
N VAL A 9 -9.98 -7.55 6.61
CA VAL A 9 -11.03 -6.54 6.38
C VAL A 9 -11.28 -6.40 4.89
N ASN A 10 -12.49 -6.78 4.44
CA ASN A 10 -12.92 -6.61 3.06
C ASN A 10 -13.51 -5.21 2.88
N LYS A 11 -13.08 -4.51 1.84
CA LYS A 11 -13.52 -3.16 1.50
C LYS A 11 -13.72 -3.03 -0.01
N THR A 12 -14.71 -2.23 -0.39
CA THR A 12 -14.92 -1.85 -1.79
C THR A 12 -14.78 -0.34 -1.95
N ILE A 13 -14.35 0.07 -3.13
CA ILE A 13 -14.38 1.48 -3.53
C ILE A 13 -15.50 1.73 -4.54
N THR A 14 -15.95 2.96 -4.65
CA THR A 14 -16.99 3.35 -5.59
C THR A 14 -16.42 3.56 -7.00
N VAL A 15 -17.29 3.62 -8.00
CA VAL A 15 -16.89 3.97 -9.38
C VAL A 15 -16.23 5.36 -9.43
N ASN A 16 -16.73 6.31 -8.63
CA ASN A 16 -16.09 7.63 -8.53
C ASN A 16 -14.67 7.54 -7.94
N ASP A 17 -14.46 6.68 -6.96
CA ASP A 17 -13.11 6.43 -6.41
C ASP A 17 -12.19 5.84 -7.48
N GLU A 18 -12.69 4.91 -8.30
CA GLU A 18 -11.91 4.34 -9.40
C GLU A 18 -11.51 5.43 -10.42
N PHE A 19 -12.43 6.31 -10.79
CA PHE A 19 -12.11 7.45 -11.66
C PHE A 19 -11.05 8.36 -11.03
N ASN A 20 -11.19 8.68 -9.75
CA ASN A 20 -10.22 9.51 -9.03
C ASN A 20 -8.84 8.84 -8.96
N ALA A 21 -8.80 7.54 -8.67
CA ALA A 21 -7.55 6.79 -8.62
C ALA A 21 -6.84 6.80 -9.98
N LEU A 22 -7.57 6.58 -11.06
CA LEU A 22 -7.04 6.63 -12.42
C LEU A 22 -6.56 8.04 -12.80
N ALA A 23 -7.31 9.08 -12.44
CA ALA A 23 -6.92 10.47 -12.70
C ALA A 23 -5.63 10.85 -11.96
N ILE A 24 -5.49 10.45 -10.70
CA ILE A 24 -4.30 10.70 -9.90
C ILE A 24 -3.11 9.91 -10.46
N ALA A 25 -3.30 8.65 -10.81
CA ALA A 25 -2.25 7.82 -11.42
C ALA A 25 -1.77 8.41 -12.75
N TYR A 26 -2.69 8.89 -13.57
CA TYR A 26 -2.35 9.59 -14.81
C TYR A 26 -1.55 10.87 -14.53
N ALA A 27 -1.99 11.70 -13.58
CA ALA A 27 -1.31 12.94 -13.22
C ALA A 27 0.10 12.68 -12.66
N ARG A 28 0.26 11.65 -11.82
CA ARG A 28 1.59 11.20 -11.36
C ARG A 28 2.49 10.83 -12.54
N ALA A 29 1.99 10.02 -13.46
CA ALA A 29 2.75 9.59 -14.64
C ALA A 29 3.14 10.78 -15.54
N ALA A 30 2.24 11.75 -15.72
CA ALA A 30 2.49 12.94 -16.53
C ALA A 30 3.51 13.90 -15.90
N ASN A 31 3.61 13.92 -14.57
CA ASN A 31 4.53 14.77 -13.82
C ASN A 31 5.88 14.12 -13.50
N MET A 32 6.03 12.85 -13.84
CA MET A 32 7.30 12.15 -13.67
C MET A 32 8.25 12.62 -14.77
N ASP A 33 9.29 13.36 -14.37
CA ASP A 33 10.42 13.66 -15.23
C ASP A 33 11.07 12.39 -15.75
N ASN A 34 11.80 12.52 -16.85
CA ASN A 34 12.53 11.46 -17.57
C ASN A 34 13.40 10.53 -16.72
N GLN A 35 13.53 10.81 -15.42
CA GLN A 35 14.30 9.99 -14.48
C GLN A 35 13.71 8.58 -14.22
N MET A 36 12.49 8.33 -14.65
CA MET A 36 11.82 7.03 -14.45
C MET A 36 11.72 6.19 -15.73
N GLU A 37 12.41 6.57 -16.79
CA GLU A 37 12.41 5.82 -18.05
C GLU A 37 12.71 4.33 -17.87
N GLY A 38 13.66 4.00 -16.99
CA GLY A 38 14.01 2.60 -16.71
C GLY A 38 12.92 1.77 -16.02
N ALA A 39 12.04 2.38 -15.23
CA ALA A 39 10.93 1.71 -14.56
C ALA A 39 9.70 1.60 -15.48
N ILE A 40 9.47 2.61 -16.31
CA ILE A 40 8.37 2.64 -17.28
C ILE A 40 8.63 1.66 -18.44
N GLN A 41 9.88 1.40 -18.80
CA GLN A 41 10.24 0.47 -19.88
C GLN A 41 9.82 -0.98 -19.63
N LYS A 42 9.60 -1.39 -18.39
CA LYS A 42 9.15 -2.77 -18.06
C LYS A 42 7.65 -2.97 -18.24
N LEU A 43 6.88 -1.91 -18.20
CA LEU A 43 5.44 -1.89 -18.44
C LEU A 43 5.13 -0.78 -19.44
N ASN A 44 4.16 -0.99 -20.32
CA ASN A 44 3.68 0.12 -21.13
C ASN A 44 3.00 1.16 -20.22
N LEU A 45 2.86 2.38 -20.71
CA LEU A 45 2.31 3.50 -19.94
C LEU A 45 0.92 3.18 -19.35
N ALA A 46 0.04 2.58 -20.13
CA ALA A 46 -1.31 2.23 -19.69
C ALA A 46 -1.29 1.24 -18.52
N LYS A 47 -0.46 0.21 -18.58
CA LYS A 47 -0.30 -0.76 -17.49
C LYS A 47 0.32 -0.14 -16.25
N SER A 48 1.27 0.78 -16.41
CA SER A 48 1.88 1.50 -15.28
C SER A 48 0.86 2.38 -14.57
N ILE A 49 0.03 3.11 -15.31
CA ILE A 49 -1.05 3.92 -14.76
C ILE A 49 -2.08 3.04 -14.06
N ALA A 50 -2.49 1.93 -14.68
CA ALA A 50 -3.44 1.00 -14.08
C ALA A 50 -2.92 0.41 -12.77
N ARG A 51 -1.65 0.02 -12.71
CA ARG A 51 -1.02 -0.50 -11.50
C ARG A 51 -0.95 0.55 -10.39
N ASP A 52 -0.60 1.79 -10.71
CA ASP A 52 -0.58 2.87 -9.72
C ASP A 52 -1.99 3.20 -9.21
N ALA A 53 -2.99 3.19 -10.10
CA ALA A 53 -4.40 3.37 -9.72
C ALA A 53 -4.87 2.29 -8.74
N GLU A 54 -4.46 1.03 -8.94
CA GLU A 54 -4.76 -0.06 -8.00
C GLU A 54 -4.16 0.21 -6.61
N ALA A 55 -2.91 0.68 -6.56
CA ALA A 55 -2.26 1.04 -5.30
C ALA A 55 -2.96 2.21 -4.61
N ILE A 56 -3.40 3.21 -5.37
CA ILE A 56 -4.16 4.36 -4.84
C ILE A 56 -5.50 3.89 -4.24
N GLY A 57 -6.19 2.97 -4.90
CA GLY A 57 -7.41 2.36 -4.36
C GLY A 57 -7.16 1.66 -3.02
N ALA A 58 -6.02 0.97 -2.90
CA ALA A 58 -5.60 0.35 -1.65
C ALA A 58 -5.35 1.39 -0.54
N GLU A 59 -4.71 2.53 -0.86
CA GLU A 59 -4.54 3.65 0.08
C GLU A 59 -5.89 4.19 0.56
N MET A 60 -6.87 4.34 -0.34
CA MET A 60 -8.22 4.81 0.00
C MET A 60 -8.92 3.89 1.00
N VAL A 61 -8.86 2.58 0.81
CA VAL A 61 -9.53 1.64 1.74
C VAL A 61 -8.87 1.62 3.11
N VAL A 62 -7.55 1.74 3.17
CA VAL A 62 -6.81 1.83 4.45
C VAL A 62 -7.17 3.12 5.18
N ALA A 63 -7.19 4.25 4.48
CA ALA A 63 -7.57 5.54 5.06
C ALA A 63 -8.99 5.49 5.66
N ARG A 64 -9.93 4.92 4.94
CA ARG A 64 -11.32 4.75 5.42
C ARG A 64 -11.41 3.82 6.62
N TYR A 65 -10.66 2.72 6.60
CA TYR A 65 -10.60 1.83 7.76
C TYR A 65 -10.10 2.55 9.02
N LEU A 66 -9.09 3.42 8.87
CA LEU A 66 -8.53 4.19 9.98
C LEU A 66 -9.38 5.40 10.36
N GLY A 67 -10.47 5.69 9.64
CA GLY A 67 -11.37 6.81 9.94
C GLY A 67 -10.82 8.18 9.49
N ILE A 68 -9.90 8.20 8.53
CA ILE A 68 -9.36 9.44 7.95
C ILE A 68 -10.32 9.90 6.86
N ALA A 69 -11.24 10.81 7.20
CA ALA A 69 -12.34 11.22 6.32
C ALA A 69 -11.92 12.11 5.16
N ASP A 70 -10.87 12.89 5.34
CA ASP A 70 -10.36 13.88 4.38
C ASP A 70 -9.10 13.42 3.67
N PHE A 71 -8.94 12.10 3.53
CA PHE A 71 -7.79 11.53 2.85
C PHE A 71 -7.82 11.87 1.36
N GLU A 72 -6.73 12.46 0.89
CA GLU A 72 -6.46 12.75 -0.52
C GLU A 72 -5.12 12.10 -0.91
N PRO A 73 -5.12 11.18 -1.88
CA PRO A 73 -3.87 10.62 -2.39
C PRO A 73 -2.97 11.72 -2.96
N THR A 74 -1.69 11.66 -2.66
CA THR A 74 -0.76 12.71 -3.09
C THR A 74 -0.42 12.58 -4.57
N LEU A 75 -0.22 13.73 -5.24
CA LEU A 75 0.34 13.78 -6.60
C LEU A 75 1.86 13.60 -6.61
N ASN A 76 2.50 13.74 -5.44
CA ASN A 76 3.94 13.61 -5.29
C ASN A 76 4.33 12.21 -4.88
N THR A 77 5.32 11.65 -5.59
CA THR A 77 5.90 10.34 -5.29
C THR A 77 7.09 10.43 -4.35
N PHE A 78 7.28 11.57 -3.67
CA PHE A 78 8.40 11.75 -2.75
C PHE A 78 8.29 10.84 -1.52
N LYS A 79 9.36 10.10 -1.26
CA LYS A 79 9.46 9.11 -0.18
C LYS A 79 9.58 9.72 1.23
N ASN A 80 9.37 11.03 1.38
CA ASN A 80 9.49 11.72 2.67
C ASN A 80 8.18 11.78 3.47
N SER A 81 7.10 11.26 2.90
CA SER A 81 5.80 11.18 3.58
C SER A 81 5.22 9.77 3.47
N ALA A 82 4.38 9.41 4.44
CA ALA A 82 3.63 8.17 4.39
C ALA A 82 2.53 8.24 3.31
N ASP A 83 2.07 7.09 2.85
CA ASP A 83 0.95 7.00 1.90
C ASP A 83 -0.35 7.49 2.52
N VAL A 84 -0.60 7.12 3.77
CA VAL A 84 -1.81 7.47 4.52
C VAL A 84 -1.43 8.04 5.87
N GLY A 85 -1.98 9.18 6.21
CA GLY A 85 -1.70 9.85 7.47
C GLY A 85 -0.21 10.18 7.62
N SER A 86 0.27 10.13 8.87
CA SER A 86 1.67 10.47 9.17
C SER A 86 2.64 9.29 9.16
N ARG A 87 2.13 8.05 9.24
CA ARG A 87 2.97 6.87 9.50
C ARG A 87 2.57 5.60 8.75
N ILE A 88 1.55 5.61 7.92
CA ILE A 88 1.07 4.38 7.26
C ILE A 88 1.64 4.29 5.85
N GLU A 89 2.40 3.25 5.62
CA GLU A 89 2.89 2.84 4.30
C GLU A 89 2.01 1.69 3.80
N VAL A 90 1.35 1.86 2.67
CA VAL A 90 0.44 0.86 2.11
C VAL A 90 1.18 0.04 1.06
N LYS A 91 1.17 -1.28 1.24
CA LYS A 91 1.75 -2.24 0.29
C LYS A 91 0.61 -2.99 -0.38
N HIS A 92 0.53 -2.91 -1.69
CA HIS A 92 -0.53 -3.53 -2.48
C HIS A 92 0.02 -4.61 -3.41
N THR A 93 -0.75 -5.68 -3.55
CA THR A 93 -0.54 -6.71 -4.56
C THR A 93 -1.90 -7.27 -5.01
N SER A 94 -2.02 -7.61 -6.28
CA SER A 94 -3.20 -8.33 -6.79
C SER A 94 -3.23 -9.80 -6.36
N TRP A 95 -2.11 -10.34 -5.92
CA TRP A 95 -2.01 -11.74 -5.50
C TRP A 95 -2.63 -11.95 -4.12
N ARG A 96 -3.61 -12.84 -4.06
CA ARG A 96 -4.32 -13.16 -2.82
C ARG A 96 -3.39 -13.59 -1.69
N ASP A 97 -2.38 -14.39 -2.00
CA ASP A 97 -1.40 -14.90 -1.05
C ASP A 97 -0.07 -14.15 -1.08
N GLY A 98 -0.08 -12.94 -1.65
CA GLY A 98 1.13 -12.11 -1.79
C GLY A 98 1.74 -11.70 -0.47
N HIS A 99 3.04 -11.44 -0.49
CA HIS A 99 3.81 -10.98 0.65
C HIS A 99 3.75 -9.47 0.78
N LEU A 100 3.89 -8.98 2.00
CA LEU A 100 4.22 -7.59 2.25
C LEU A 100 5.72 -7.41 2.00
N ILE A 101 6.08 -6.54 1.04
CA ILE A 101 7.47 -6.32 0.65
C ILE A 101 7.91 -4.93 1.12
N VAL A 102 8.94 -4.91 1.96
CA VAL A 102 9.56 -3.68 2.46
C VAL A 102 10.87 -3.46 1.71
N LYS A 103 11.09 -2.21 1.28
CA LYS A 103 12.30 -1.78 0.57
C LYS A 103 13.22 -0.99 1.51
N PRO A 104 14.52 -0.89 1.19
CA PRO A 104 15.44 -0.06 1.99
C PRO A 104 14.99 1.40 2.12
N SER A 105 14.31 1.94 1.10
CA SER A 105 13.80 3.31 1.09
C SER A 105 12.58 3.54 1.98
N ASP A 106 11.89 2.50 2.42
CA ASP A 106 10.76 2.63 3.33
C ASP A 106 11.24 3.11 4.70
N ARG A 107 10.51 4.05 5.31
CA ARG A 107 10.93 4.67 6.57
C ARG A 107 10.74 3.73 7.75
N ASP A 108 11.76 3.60 8.59
CA ASP A 108 11.73 2.70 9.75
C ASP A 108 10.69 3.10 10.80
N THR A 109 10.25 4.36 10.79
CA THR A 109 9.23 4.90 11.69
C THR A 109 7.80 4.58 11.25
N ASP A 110 7.61 4.05 10.05
CA ASP A 110 6.29 3.77 9.49
C ASP A 110 5.76 2.39 9.90
N LEU A 111 4.44 2.27 9.79
CA LEU A 111 3.72 0.99 9.90
C LEU A 111 3.31 0.58 8.49
N ALA A 112 3.74 -0.60 8.06
CA ALA A 112 3.39 -1.14 6.75
C ALA A 112 2.09 -1.94 6.85
N VAL A 113 1.16 -1.68 5.95
CA VAL A 113 -0.15 -2.37 5.85
C VAL A 113 -0.23 -3.08 4.51
N LEU A 114 -0.54 -4.36 4.51
CA LEU A 114 -0.74 -5.14 3.29
C LEU A 114 -2.21 -5.12 2.86
N VAL A 115 -2.44 -4.75 1.62
CA VAL A 115 -3.73 -4.84 0.95
C VAL A 115 -3.58 -5.74 -0.27
N VAL A 116 -4.50 -6.68 -0.43
CA VAL A 116 -4.56 -7.55 -1.61
C VAL A 116 -5.85 -7.34 -2.37
N GLY A 117 -5.86 -7.72 -3.63
CA GLY A 117 -7.04 -7.66 -4.48
C GLY A 117 -6.90 -6.68 -5.63
N GLU A 118 -8.00 -6.53 -6.35
CA GLU A 118 -8.11 -5.65 -7.53
C GLU A 118 -9.34 -4.78 -7.40
N SER A 119 -9.23 -3.54 -7.90
CA SER A 119 -10.34 -2.59 -7.91
C SER A 119 -11.60 -3.22 -8.53
N PRO A 120 -12.78 -3.03 -7.96
CA PRO A 120 -13.07 -2.22 -6.77
C PRO A 120 -12.97 -2.97 -5.44
N ASN A 121 -12.53 -4.21 -5.42
CA ASN A 121 -12.61 -5.10 -4.25
C ASN A 121 -11.22 -5.33 -3.63
N TYR A 122 -11.03 -4.87 -2.42
CA TYR A 122 -9.79 -4.98 -1.68
C TYR A 122 -9.97 -5.72 -0.36
N THR A 123 -8.90 -6.38 0.08
CA THR A 123 -8.84 -6.99 1.40
C THR A 123 -7.61 -6.48 2.13
N ILE A 124 -7.83 -5.84 3.28
CA ILE A 124 -6.73 -5.43 4.17
C ILE A 124 -6.35 -6.63 5.02
N ILE A 125 -5.14 -7.12 4.85
CA ILE A 125 -4.67 -8.37 5.46
C ILE A 125 -4.17 -8.13 6.90
N GLY A 126 -3.32 -7.12 7.09
CA GLY A 126 -2.71 -6.87 8.37
C GLY A 126 -1.55 -5.88 8.25
N TRP A 127 -0.80 -5.72 9.33
CA TRP A 127 0.25 -4.72 9.42
C TRP A 127 1.48 -5.23 10.18
N ILE A 128 2.60 -4.54 9.98
CA ILE A 128 3.84 -4.76 10.70
C ILE A 128 4.63 -3.43 10.75
N PRO A 129 5.29 -3.09 11.87
CA PRO A 129 6.23 -1.97 11.85
C PRO A 129 7.35 -2.21 10.83
N VAL A 130 7.69 -1.21 10.03
CA VAL A 130 8.74 -1.33 9.02
C VAL A 130 10.07 -1.74 9.67
N SER A 131 10.41 -1.20 10.84
CA SER A 131 11.62 -1.57 11.58
C SER A 131 11.68 -3.07 11.96
N ILE A 132 10.51 -3.68 12.24
CA ILE A 132 10.42 -5.11 12.55
C ILE A 132 10.50 -5.95 11.26
N ALA A 133 9.92 -5.46 10.17
CA ALA A 133 10.03 -6.14 8.86
C ALA A 133 11.48 -6.17 8.36
N LYS A 134 12.27 -5.14 8.62
CA LYS A 134 13.69 -5.03 8.22
C LYS A 134 14.62 -5.83 9.12
N THR A 135 14.26 -7.04 9.48
CA THR A 135 15.10 -7.94 10.28
C THR A 135 15.59 -9.13 9.45
N PRO A 136 16.68 -9.80 9.84
CA PRO A 136 17.21 -10.93 9.07
C PRO A 136 16.20 -12.03 8.76
N LYS A 137 15.22 -12.24 9.65
CA LYS A 137 14.16 -13.24 9.49
C LYS A 137 13.40 -13.08 8.15
N PHE A 138 13.19 -11.84 7.69
CA PHE A 138 12.39 -11.55 6.51
C PHE A 138 13.23 -11.15 5.29
N LYS A 139 14.54 -11.11 5.43
CA LYS A 139 15.42 -10.70 4.32
C LYS A 139 15.31 -11.67 3.16
N SER A 140 15.06 -11.12 1.96
CA SER A 140 15.06 -11.90 0.73
C SER A 140 16.49 -12.24 0.30
N ASP A 141 16.68 -13.49 -0.17
CA ASP A 141 17.95 -13.92 -0.76
C ASP A 141 18.11 -13.47 -2.22
N GLN A 142 17.03 -13.06 -2.85
CA GLN A 142 16.99 -12.74 -4.28
C GLN A 142 16.94 -11.26 -4.59
N SER A 143 16.66 -10.41 -3.60
CA SER A 143 16.51 -8.97 -3.81
C SER A 143 16.90 -8.20 -2.56
N ASN A 144 17.22 -6.92 -2.73
CA ASN A 144 17.49 -6.04 -1.60
C ASN A 144 16.18 -5.55 -0.96
N SER A 145 15.42 -6.49 -0.40
CA SER A 145 14.12 -6.24 0.22
C SER A 145 13.82 -7.27 1.29
N TRP A 146 12.79 -7.03 2.08
CA TRP A 146 12.28 -7.94 3.11
C TRP A 146 10.87 -8.37 2.74
N TRP A 147 10.61 -9.66 2.81
CA TRP A 147 9.35 -10.28 2.41
C TRP A 147 8.67 -10.88 3.63
N VAL A 148 7.56 -10.30 4.02
CA VAL A 148 6.79 -10.73 5.19
C VAL A 148 5.56 -11.49 4.72
N SER A 149 5.47 -12.77 5.08
CA SER A 149 4.29 -13.57 4.77
C SER A 149 3.09 -13.12 5.60
N GLN A 150 1.90 -13.35 5.09
CA GLN A 150 0.66 -12.87 5.74
C GLN A 150 0.49 -13.39 7.17
N ILE A 151 0.95 -14.61 7.44
CA ILE A 151 0.87 -15.21 8.79
C ILE A 151 1.67 -14.43 9.86
N ASN A 152 2.67 -13.68 9.45
CA ASN A 152 3.51 -12.87 10.35
C ASN A 152 2.98 -11.44 10.53
N LEU A 153 1.89 -11.08 9.86
CA LEU A 153 1.27 -9.77 10.02
C LEU A 153 0.33 -9.76 11.24
N ARG A 154 0.27 -8.60 11.87
CA ARG A 154 -0.65 -8.35 12.98
C ARG A 154 -2.04 -8.03 12.43
N PRO A 155 -3.12 -8.44 13.11
CA PRO A 155 -4.49 -8.12 12.68
C PRO A 155 -4.75 -6.61 12.76
N MET A 156 -5.57 -6.10 11.86
CA MET A 156 -5.84 -4.66 11.75
C MET A 156 -6.52 -4.06 12.99
N ASP A 157 -7.31 -4.83 13.71
CA ASP A 157 -7.95 -4.35 14.94
C ASP A 157 -6.94 -4.01 16.06
N SER A 158 -5.71 -4.51 15.97
CA SER A 158 -4.61 -4.18 16.88
C SER A 158 -3.90 -2.87 16.55
N ILE A 159 -4.13 -2.29 15.38
CA ILE A 159 -3.69 -0.92 15.08
C ILE A 159 -4.44 0.04 16.02
N LEU A 160 -3.70 0.92 16.71
CA LEU A 160 -4.28 1.86 17.66
C LEU A 160 -5.27 2.80 16.94
N LYS A 161 -6.58 2.51 17.10
CA LYS A 161 -7.64 3.39 16.68
C LYS A 161 -7.62 4.62 17.58
N GLY A 162 -7.53 5.81 17.00
CA GLY A 162 -7.54 7.07 17.74
C GLY A 162 -6.17 7.71 17.97
N VAL A 163 -5.09 7.08 17.53
CA VAL A 163 -3.85 7.82 17.29
C VAL A 163 -4.13 8.77 16.14
N GLU A 164 -3.81 10.05 16.31
CA GLU A 164 -3.92 11.01 15.21
C GLU A 164 -3.03 10.57 14.06
N TRP A 165 -3.65 9.99 13.02
CA TRP A 165 -3.01 9.67 11.76
C TRP A 165 -2.96 10.88 10.83
N SER A 166 -3.54 12.01 11.25
CA SER A 166 -3.48 13.29 10.55
C SER A 166 -2.05 13.82 10.50
N ARG A 167 -1.73 14.42 9.39
CA ARG A 167 -0.43 15.06 9.17
C ARG A 167 -0.26 16.32 10.02
#